data_7634c049bb8ce0d8f5157a3513878d2b
#
_entry.id   7634c049bb8ce0d8f5157a3513878d2b
#
_cell.length_a   1.000
_cell.length_b   1.000
_cell.length_c   1.000
_cell.angle_alpha   90.00
_cell.angle_beta   90.00
_cell.angle_gamma   90.00
#
_symmetry.space_group_name_H-M   'P 1'
#
loop_
_entity.id
_entity.type
_entity.pdbx_description
1 polymer ?
#
loop_
_entity_poly.entity_id
_entity_poly.type
_entity_poly.pdbx_seq_one_letter_code
_entity_poly.pdbx_strand_id
1 'polypeptide(L)'
;MCAVALPLVPALTPGWPRSGALWPLVLAIPVAIFGIARARRGTLTPAVLLLTAAFPLYALYTGNGVNLTSGDNAAARVLPSLLLTHGTVDLSKTPAFDGPALPYAAVRSGSRVLNLFPSGTALVALPHAALALLGSGGRVTPALVSRWEKHAAAIITIAAAVFLWAAARRWGDAAALGAVAVFALATPVPPNAAQALWSFTGEIFCIALALFLALRSRPLPAWAGAAAGAAFACRPTALAGAVAICLALLATDRRAAVRFAAGLGAAVAAVCAAQLALYGHPLGAYGAANMEHGAFNTDLARGLAGVLASPSRGLLVFCPWILLLPLGLSRARRHADGLLAWTLASLAATAGTVLLAASHIPWWGGWCLGPRLVTEASPFLALASVPLFRRSNRFLRTGFLVALVFAAITQFLLAYSPRAWAWDPLVLDRVGPRALWYWRDSQLASAWGAQIQIGPTPPVTGPGGD
;
A
#
# COMPACT_ATOMS: atom_id res chain seq x y z
N MET A 1 -11.07 -5.14 27.20
CA MET A 1 -10.90 -3.70 26.97
C MET A 1 -9.54 -3.17 27.42
N CYS A 2 -9.02 -3.50 28.61
CA CYS A 2 -7.68 -3.04 29.05
C CYS A 2 -6.50 -3.44 28.14
N ALA A 3 -6.52 -4.63 27.55
CA ALA A 3 -5.43 -5.09 26.65
C ALA A 3 -5.35 -4.34 25.31
N VAL A 4 -6.43 -3.67 24.87
CA VAL A 4 -6.46 -2.86 23.65
C VAL A 4 -6.01 -1.42 23.94
N ALA A 5 -6.15 -0.94 25.16
CA ALA A 5 -5.77 0.42 25.55
C ALA A 5 -4.28 0.56 25.86
N LEU A 6 -3.62 -0.51 26.34
CA LEU A 6 -2.21 -0.49 26.74
C LEU A 6 -1.22 -0.06 25.65
N PRO A 7 -1.36 -0.44 24.35
CA PRO A 7 -0.46 0.02 23.30
C PRO A 7 -0.80 1.38 22.72
N LEU A 8 -2.00 1.93 22.99
CA LEU A 8 -2.34 3.29 22.58
C LEU A 8 -1.66 4.33 23.45
N VAL A 9 -1.36 4.02 24.70
CA VAL A 9 -0.76 4.95 25.66
C VAL A 9 0.65 5.39 25.22
N PRO A 10 1.58 4.48 24.83
CA PRO A 10 2.89 4.88 24.36
C PRO A 10 2.89 5.64 23.03
N ALA A 11 2.00 5.25 22.11
CA ALA A 11 1.88 5.88 20.81
C ALA A 11 1.34 7.33 20.89
N LEU A 12 0.67 7.67 21.99
CA LEU A 12 0.09 8.99 22.23
C LEU A 12 0.97 9.89 23.09
N THR A 13 2.05 9.36 23.71
CA THR A 13 2.93 10.14 24.59
C THR A 13 4.12 10.73 23.83
N PRO A 14 4.41 12.03 23.94
CA PRO A 14 5.63 12.64 23.42
C PRO A 14 6.87 12.04 24.10
N GLY A 15 7.89 11.67 23.33
CA GLY A 15 9.18 11.25 23.88
C GLY A 15 9.38 9.75 24.11
N TRP A 16 8.54 8.87 23.56
CA TRP A 16 8.76 7.42 23.61
C TRP A 16 10.12 7.06 23.00
N PRO A 17 11.03 6.41 23.76
CA PRO A 17 12.34 6.09 23.25
C PRO A 17 12.27 5.07 22.12
N ARG A 18 13.06 5.29 21.06
CA ARG A 18 13.17 4.40 19.88
C ARG A 18 13.54 2.95 20.28
N SER A 19 14.17 2.75 21.42
CA SER A 19 14.49 1.43 22.01
C SER A 19 13.26 0.68 22.54
N GLY A 20 12.16 1.37 22.80
CA GLY A 20 10.89 0.75 23.21
C GLY A 20 10.09 0.05 22.10
N ALA A 21 10.56 0.14 20.85
CA ALA A 21 9.88 -0.43 19.70
C ALA A 21 9.82 -1.98 19.69
N LEU A 22 10.63 -2.66 20.50
CA LEU A 22 10.67 -4.13 20.53
C LEU A 22 9.59 -4.76 21.44
N TRP A 23 9.09 -4.06 22.45
CA TRP A 23 8.10 -4.63 23.37
C TRP A 23 6.75 -4.96 22.68
N PRO A 24 6.25 -4.19 21.67
CA PRO A 24 5.05 -4.58 20.94
C PRO A 24 5.22 -5.91 20.20
N LEU A 25 6.45 -6.19 19.72
CA LEU A 25 6.78 -7.47 19.09
C LEU A 25 6.73 -8.63 20.09
N VAL A 26 7.26 -8.44 21.29
CA VAL A 26 7.22 -9.45 22.36
C VAL A 26 5.79 -9.77 22.75
N LEU A 27 4.90 -8.78 22.84
CA LEU A 27 3.49 -9.00 23.10
C LEU A 27 2.71 -9.58 21.89
N ALA A 28 3.16 -9.28 20.67
CA ALA A 28 2.54 -9.78 19.45
C ALA A 28 2.73 -11.30 19.27
N ILE A 29 3.85 -11.87 19.72
CA ILE A 29 4.17 -13.29 19.56
C ILE A 29 3.15 -14.21 20.26
N PRO A 30 2.84 -14.06 21.57
CA PRO A 30 1.84 -14.90 22.24
C PRO A 30 0.44 -14.78 21.60
N VAL A 31 0.05 -13.57 21.20
CA VAL A 31 -1.23 -13.31 20.54
C VAL A 31 -1.30 -14.01 19.18
N ALA A 32 -0.22 -13.95 18.39
CA ALA A 32 -0.13 -14.65 17.11
C ALA A 32 -0.18 -16.19 17.28
N ILE A 33 0.55 -16.74 18.28
CA ILE A 33 0.53 -18.16 18.60
C ILE A 33 -0.89 -18.61 18.99
N PHE A 34 -1.58 -17.83 19.83
CA PHE A 34 -2.96 -18.10 20.19
C PHE A 34 -3.90 -18.10 18.99
N GLY A 35 -3.75 -17.12 18.08
CA GLY A 35 -4.49 -17.04 16.82
C GLY A 35 -4.27 -18.26 15.92
N ILE A 36 -3.02 -18.70 15.76
CA ILE A 36 -2.65 -19.88 14.97
C ILE A 36 -3.25 -21.15 15.62
N ALA A 37 -3.18 -21.29 16.95
CA ALA A 37 -3.76 -22.43 17.65
C ALA A 37 -5.29 -22.50 17.50
N ARG A 38 -5.97 -21.35 17.53
CA ARG A 38 -7.43 -21.26 17.29
C ARG A 38 -7.79 -21.54 15.83
N ALA A 39 -6.98 -21.06 14.87
CA ALA A 39 -7.15 -21.35 13.45
C ALA A 39 -7.10 -22.86 13.16
N ARG A 40 -6.14 -23.54 13.78
CA ARG A 40 -6.00 -25.01 13.66
C ARG A 40 -7.20 -25.77 14.19
N ARG A 41 -7.92 -25.23 15.18
CA ARG A 41 -9.12 -25.83 15.76
C ARG A 41 -10.42 -25.46 15.04
N GLY A 42 -10.37 -24.69 13.96
CA GLY A 42 -11.55 -24.24 13.21
C GLY A 42 -12.45 -23.25 13.97
N THR A 43 -11.97 -22.68 15.07
CA THR A 43 -12.74 -21.79 15.98
C THR A 43 -12.48 -20.30 15.79
N LEU A 44 -11.95 -19.90 14.61
CA LEU A 44 -11.75 -18.49 14.30
C LEU A 44 -13.08 -17.80 14.03
N THR A 45 -13.47 -16.97 14.99
CA THR A 45 -14.52 -15.98 14.76
C THR A 45 -13.89 -14.67 14.26
N PRO A 46 -14.64 -13.77 13.60
CA PRO A 46 -14.15 -12.44 13.25
C PRO A 46 -13.56 -11.67 14.43
N ALA A 47 -14.17 -11.82 15.63
CA ALA A 47 -13.67 -11.19 16.85
C ALA A 47 -12.30 -11.74 17.29
N VAL A 48 -12.10 -13.06 17.19
CA VAL A 48 -10.80 -13.67 17.50
C VAL A 48 -9.74 -13.23 16.51
N LEU A 49 -10.05 -13.12 15.21
CA LEU A 49 -9.13 -12.60 14.22
C LEU A 49 -8.75 -11.15 14.53
N LEU A 50 -9.72 -10.28 14.80
CA LEU A 50 -9.48 -8.88 15.15
C LEU A 50 -8.54 -8.75 16.35
N LEU A 51 -8.72 -9.58 17.37
CA LEU A 51 -7.89 -9.54 18.59
C LEU A 51 -6.49 -10.14 18.36
N THR A 52 -6.40 -11.21 17.57
CA THR A 52 -5.15 -11.99 17.46
C THR A 52 -4.25 -11.58 16.29
N ALA A 53 -4.76 -10.89 15.28
CA ALA A 53 -3.99 -10.42 14.13
C ALA A 53 -3.91 -8.89 14.07
N ALA A 54 -4.99 -8.18 14.32
CA ALA A 54 -5.04 -6.72 14.19
C ALA A 54 -4.11 -6.02 15.19
N PHE A 55 -4.06 -6.51 16.42
CA PHE A 55 -3.23 -5.93 17.47
C PHE A 55 -1.72 -6.04 17.19
N PRO A 56 -1.16 -7.24 16.91
CA PRO A 56 0.23 -7.36 16.49
C PRO A 56 0.56 -6.51 15.27
N LEU A 57 -0.31 -6.49 14.25
CA LEU A 57 -0.08 -5.69 13.06
C LEU A 57 -0.05 -4.19 13.38
N TYR A 58 -0.97 -3.72 14.22
CA TYR A 58 -0.97 -2.33 14.65
C TYR A 58 0.32 -1.96 15.40
N ALA A 59 0.78 -2.81 16.30
CA ALA A 59 2.04 -2.62 17.01
C ALA A 59 3.24 -2.61 16.06
N LEU A 60 3.26 -3.51 15.07
CA LEU A 60 4.29 -3.55 14.03
C LEU A 60 4.29 -2.30 13.15
N TYR A 61 3.12 -1.80 12.75
CA TYR A 61 3.04 -0.65 11.85
C TYR A 61 3.32 0.68 12.53
N THR A 62 3.06 0.79 13.83
CA THR A 62 3.24 2.04 14.59
C THR A 62 4.51 2.08 15.43
N GLY A 63 5.11 0.92 15.74
CA GLY A 63 6.19 0.78 16.72
C GLY A 63 7.53 1.44 16.34
N ASN A 64 7.76 1.78 15.06
CA ASN A 64 8.93 2.56 14.66
C ASN A 64 8.85 4.04 15.09
N GLY A 65 7.69 4.54 15.52
CA GLY A 65 7.48 5.89 16.04
C GLY A 65 7.66 7.02 15.03
N VAL A 66 7.82 6.71 13.73
CA VAL A 66 8.06 7.70 12.66
C VAL A 66 7.08 7.54 11.52
N ASN A 67 6.66 8.62 10.90
CA ASN A 67 5.95 8.59 9.62
C ASN A 67 6.96 8.50 8.49
N LEU A 68 6.92 7.40 7.74
CA LEU A 68 7.71 7.25 6.53
C LEU A 68 6.91 7.86 5.37
N THR A 69 6.97 9.16 5.27
CA THR A 69 6.22 9.99 4.31
C THR A 69 7.19 10.72 3.37
N SER A 70 6.65 11.30 2.30
CA SER A 70 7.37 12.19 1.39
C SER A 70 6.57 13.48 1.13
N GLY A 71 7.11 14.34 0.27
CA GLY A 71 6.40 15.52 -0.22
C GLY A 71 5.03 15.22 -0.84
N ASP A 72 4.87 14.04 -1.46
CA ASP A 72 3.63 13.60 -2.11
C ASP A 72 2.42 13.59 -1.16
N ASN A 73 2.64 13.32 0.14
CA ASN A 73 1.57 13.18 1.13
C ASN A 73 1.25 14.50 1.85
N ALA A 74 2.04 15.55 1.64
CA ALA A 74 1.96 16.77 2.42
C ALA A 74 0.56 17.42 2.42
N ALA A 75 -0.10 17.43 1.26
CA ALA A 75 -1.46 17.93 1.12
C ALA A 75 -2.50 16.89 1.59
N ALA A 76 -2.33 15.60 1.23
CA ALA A 76 -3.28 14.54 1.56
C ALA A 76 -3.49 14.36 3.08
N ARG A 77 -2.45 14.53 3.91
CA ARG A 77 -2.56 14.41 5.36
C ARG A 77 -3.29 15.57 6.04
N VAL A 78 -3.30 16.76 5.43
CA VAL A 78 -3.96 17.96 5.99
C VAL A 78 -5.42 18.05 5.56
N LEU A 79 -5.73 17.59 4.35
CA LEU A 79 -7.03 17.71 3.71
C LEU A 79 -8.21 17.18 4.54
N PRO A 80 -8.14 16.02 5.25
CA PRO A 80 -9.25 15.56 6.09
C PRO A 80 -9.61 16.54 7.22
N SER A 81 -8.59 17.09 7.89
CA SER A 81 -8.82 18.07 8.95
C SER A 81 -9.43 19.37 8.39
N LEU A 82 -8.95 19.82 7.23
CA LEU A 82 -9.46 21.01 6.55
C LEU A 82 -10.92 20.85 6.13
N LEU A 83 -11.28 19.70 5.57
CA LEU A 83 -12.67 19.39 5.22
C LEU A 83 -13.59 19.42 6.44
N LEU A 84 -13.14 18.87 7.57
CA LEU A 84 -13.93 18.77 8.80
C LEU A 84 -14.06 20.11 9.54
N THR A 85 -13.03 20.97 9.49
CA THR A 85 -13.03 22.24 10.24
C THR A 85 -13.52 23.43 9.41
N HIS A 86 -13.29 23.43 8.11
CA HIS A 86 -13.58 24.57 7.23
C HIS A 86 -14.54 24.24 6.07
N GLY A 87 -14.93 22.96 5.90
CA GLY A 87 -15.82 22.53 4.82
C GLY A 87 -15.26 22.77 3.40
N THR A 88 -13.92 22.86 3.26
CA THR A 88 -13.28 23.19 1.98
C THR A 88 -12.11 22.26 1.66
N VAL A 89 -11.77 22.18 0.36
CA VAL A 89 -10.56 21.51 -0.15
C VAL A 89 -9.44 22.51 -0.47
N ASP A 90 -9.65 23.80 -0.23
CA ASP A 90 -8.69 24.87 -0.49
C ASP A 90 -7.61 24.92 0.59
N LEU A 91 -6.44 24.40 0.25
CA LEU A 91 -5.28 24.31 1.14
C LEU A 91 -4.73 25.66 1.58
N SER A 92 -5.03 26.77 0.87
CA SER A 92 -4.61 28.12 1.28
C SER A 92 -5.14 28.53 2.66
N LYS A 93 -6.18 27.82 3.16
CA LYS A 93 -6.70 28.01 4.52
C LYS A 93 -5.80 27.42 5.61
N THR A 94 -4.66 26.83 5.24
CA THR A 94 -3.68 26.28 6.18
C THR A 94 -2.33 27.01 6.01
N PRO A 95 -1.65 27.40 7.10
CA PRO A 95 -0.41 28.21 7.02
C PRO A 95 0.69 27.57 6.16
N ALA A 96 0.73 26.25 6.08
CA ALA A 96 1.74 25.53 5.30
C ALA A 96 1.59 25.72 3.77
N PHE A 97 0.44 26.20 3.28
CA PHE A 97 0.11 26.35 1.86
C PHE A 97 -0.34 27.79 1.50
N ASP A 98 -0.24 28.73 2.42
CA ASP A 98 -0.65 30.14 2.22
C ASP A 98 0.49 31.04 1.68
N GLY A 99 1.65 30.47 1.39
CA GLY A 99 2.82 31.20 0.88
C GLY A 99 2.81 31.44 -0.63
N PRO A 100 3.68 32.36 -1.12
CA PRO A 100 3.87 32.60 -2.54
C PRO A 100 4.49 31.39 -3.25
N ALA A 101 5.37 30.66 -2.58
CA ALA A 101 5.95 29.40 -3.04
C ALA A 101 5.15 28.23 -2.49
N LEU A 102 4.51 27.46 -3.38
CA LEU A 102 3.73 26.31 -2.97
C LEU A 102 4.62 25.08 -2.72
N PRO A 103 4.31 24.27 -1.70
CA PRO A 103 4.91 22.95 -1.57
C PRO A 103 4.63 22.08 -2.81
N TYR A 104 5.54 21.18 -3.11
CA TYR A 104 5.48 20.28 -4.27
C TYR A 104 4.12 19.55 -4.44
N ALA A 105 3.45 19.21 -3.33
CA ALA A 105 2.17 18.49 -3.37
C ALA A 105 0.96 19.40 -3.65
N ALA A 106 1.15 20.67 -3.94
CA ALA A 106 0.06 21.62 -4.14
C ALA A 106 0.13 22.30 -5.52
N VAL A 107 -1.04 22.66 -6.05
CA VAL A 107 -1.19 23.34 -7.33
C VAL A 107 -2.20 24.47 -7.21
N ARG A 108 -1.98 25.59 -7.91
CA ARG A 108 -2.97 26.67 -8.03
C ARG A 108 -3.99 26.30 -9.11
N SER A 109 -5.28 26.40 -8.75
CA SER A 109 -6.40 26.27 -9.65
C SER A 109 -7.34 27.46 -9.43
N GLY A 110 -7.28 28.45 -10.32
CA GLY A 110 -7.91 29.75 -10.13
C GLY A 110 -7.38 30.44 -8.86
N SER A 111 -8.28 30.85 -7.97
CA SER A 111 -7.95 31.48 -6.67
C SER A 111 -7.64 30.47 -5.55
N ARG A 112 -7.76 29.16 -5.80
CA ARG A 112 -7.61 28.11 -4.79
C ARG A 112 -6.24 27.44 -4.89
N VAL A 113 -5.77 26.93 -3.76
CA VAL A 113 -4.64 26.02 -3.68
C VAL A 113 -5.17 24.61 -3.40
N LEU A 114 -4.96 23.68 -4.32
CA LEU A 114 -5.51 22.34 -4.27
C LEU A 114 -4.39 21.30 -4.15
N ASN A 115 -4.76 20.10 -3.70
CA ASN A 115 -3.84 18.95 -3.69
C ASN A 115 -3.48 18.55 -5.13
N LEU A 116 -2.20 18.47 -5.45
CA LEU A 116 -1.73 17.99 -6.75
C LEU A 116 -2.09 16.51 -6.97
N PHE A 117 -1.92 15.69 -5.93
CA PHE A 117 -2.14 14.24 -6.00
C PHE A 117 -3.62 13.86 -5.78
N PRO A 118 -4.03 12.63 -6.18
CA PRO A 118 -5.39 12.17 -5.95
C PRO A 118 -5.79 12.20 -4.47
N SER A 119 -6.98 12.71 -4.16
CA SER A 119 -7.43 12.98 -2.78
C SER A 119 -8.26 11.85 -2.16
N GLY A 120 -8.47 10.71 -2.85
CA GLY A 120 -9.30 9.61 -2.37
C GLY A 120 -8.85 9.06 -1.02
N THR A 121 -7.54 8.89 -0.79
CA THR A 121 -7.01 8.43 0.49
C THR A 121 -7.33 9.39 1.64
N ALA A 122 -7.32 10.71 1.39
CA ALA A 122 -7.72 11.69 2.38
C ALA A 122 -9.20 11.52 2.78
N LEU A 123 -10.07 11.20 1.82
CA LEU A 123 -11.50 10.92 2.09
C LEU A 123 -11.68 9.63 2.89
N VAL A 124 -10.93 8.56 2.58
CA VAL A 124 -10.92 7.31 3.38
C VAL A 124 -10.47 7.57 4.82
N ALA A 125 -9.58 8.52 5.04
CA ALA A 125 -9.04 8.86 6.35
C ALA A 125 -9.93 9.82 7.19
N LEU A 126 -11.02 10.37 6.62
CA LEU A 126 -11.92 11.30 7.32
C LEU A 126 -12.40 10.82 8.71
N PRO A 127 -12.83 9.55 8.91
CA PRO A 127 -13.27 9.10 10.22
C PRO A 127 -12.15 9.18 11.28
N HIS A 128 -10.90 8.92 10.90
CA HIS A 128 -9.75 8.97 11.80
C HIS A 128 -9.40 10.42 12.16
N ALA A 129 -9.45 11.32 11.20
CA ALA A 129 -9.25 12.75 11.44
C ALA A 129 -10.34 13.32 12.35
N ALA A 130 -11.60 12.91 12.16
CA ALA A 130 -12.71 13.31 13.01
C ALA A 130 -12.49 12.88 14.47
N LEU A 131 -12.09 11.63 14.70
CA LEU A 131 -11.77 11.12 16.04
C LEU A 131 -10.60 11.89 16.68
N ALA A 132 -9.56 12.20 15.90
CA ALA A 132 -8.42 12.98 16.39
C ALA A 132 -8.82 14.42 16.76
N LEU A 133 -9.67 15.05 15.96
CA LEU A 133 -10.19 16.39 16.22
C LEU A 133 -11.08 16.42 17.46
N LEU A 134 -11.98 15.45 17.64
CA LEU A 134 -12.77 15.32 18.85
C LEU A 134 -11.89 15.19 20.10
N GLY A 135 -10.86 14.36 20.04
CA GLY A 135 -9.90 14.19 21.14
C GLY A 135 -9.04 15.43 21.45
N SER A 136 -8.87 16.35 20.49
CA SER A 136 -8.09 17.60 20.65
C SER A 136 -8.93 18.83 20.95
N GLY A 137 -10.24 18.70 21.10
CA GLY A 137 -11.17 19.83 21.23
C GLY A 137 -11.20 20.72 19.97
N GLY A 138 -11.08 20.11 18.79
CA GLY A 138 -11.12 20.81 17.50
C GLY A 138 -9.81 21.49 17.07
N ARG A 139 -8.74 21.39 17.86
CA ARG A 139 -7.46 22.03 17.56
C ARG A 139 -6.64 21.23 16.55
N VAL A 140 -6.30 21.84 15.41
CA VAL A 140 -5.40 21.25 14.41
C VAL A 140 -3.99 21.76 14.62
N THR A 141 -3.06 20.87 14.95
CA THR A 141 -1.62 21.19 15.06
C THR A 141 -0.81 20.23 14.17
N PRO A 142 0.37 20.64 13.66
CA PRO A 142 1.22 19.74 12.87
C PRO A 142 1.56 18.44 13.60
N ALA A 143 1.78 18.48 14.91
CA ALA A 143 2.04 17.30 15.74
C ALA A 143 0.82 16.37 15.84
N LEU A 144 -0.39 16.93 15.93
CA LEU A 144 -1.63 16.14 15.88
C LEU A 144 -1.78 15.48 14.52
N VAL A 145 -1.62 16.23 13.43
CA VAL A 145 -1.72 15.73 12.05
C VAL A 145 -0.73 14.59 11.83
N SER A 146 0.52 14.74 12.23
CA SER A 146 1.53 13.67 12.09
C SER A 146 1.17 12.41 12.89
N ARG A 147 0.63 12.57 14.10
CA ARG A 147 0.21 11.43 14.93
C ARG A 147 -0.99 10.69 14.35
N TRP A 148 -2.08 11.39 14.06
CA TRP A 148 -3.27 10.72 13.56
C TRP A 148 -3.03 10.10 12.18
N GLU A 149 -2.21 10.70 11.32
CA GLU A 149 -1.81 10.14 10.03
C GLU A 149 -1.22 8.73 10.19
N LYS A 150 -0.25 8.57 11.08
CA LYS A 150 0.39 7.28 11.38
C LYS A 150 -0.61 6.21 11.79
N HIS A 151 -1.49 6.56 12.74
CA HIS A 151 -2.50 5.65 13.24
C HIS A 151 -3.57 5.34 12.18
N ALA A 152 -4.01 6.34 11.42
CA ALA A 152 -4.95 6.16 10.33
C ALA A 152 -4.41 5.21 9.27
N ALA A 153 -3.17 5.41 8.81
CA ALA A 153 -2.54 4.54 7.83
C ALA A 153 -2.47 3.08 8.32
N ALA A 154 -2.05 2.85 9.57
CA ALA A 154 -2.00 1.52 10.17
C ALA A 154 -3.40 0.88 10.24
N ILE A 155 -4.42 1.59 10.73
CA ILE A 155 -5.78 1.06 10.90
C ILE A 155 -6.44 0.79 9.54
N ILE A 156 -6.32 1.68 8.57
CA ILE A 156 -6.86 1.50 7.21
C ILE A 156 -6.23 0.26 6.56
N THR A 157 -4.91 0.08 6.72
CA THR A 157 -4.19 -1.09 6.19
C THR A 157 -4.63 -2.39 6.87
N ILE A 158 -4.85 -2.37 8.19
CA ILE A 158 -5.38 -3.52 8.94
C ILE A 158 -6.82 -3.84 8.50
N ALA A 159 -7.65 -2.83 8.28
CA ALA A 159 -9.00 -3.03 7.76
C ALA A 159 -8.99 -3.67 6.37
N ALA A 160 -8.03 -3.29 5.50
CA ALA A 160 -7.81 -3.97 4.23
C ALA A 160 -7.45 -5.45 4.43
N ALA A 161 -6.57 -5.78 5.39
CA ALA A 161 -6.22 -7.17 5.73
C ALA A 161 -7.44 -7.97 6.22
N VAL A 162 -8.33 -7.36 7.01
CA VAL A 162 -9.59 -7.98 7.47
C VAL A 162 -10.54 -8.27 6.29
N PHE A 163 -10.69 -7.33 5.35
CA PHE A 163 -11.50 -7.56 4.15
C PHE A 163 -10.91 -8.66 3.26
N LEU A 164 -9.60 -8.70 3.09
CA LEU A 164 -8.92 -9.76 2.35
C LEU A 164 -9.11 -11.14 3.02
N TRP A 165 -9.00 -11.21 4.33
CA TRP A 165 -9.30 -12.42 5.07
C TRP A 165 -10.73 -12.88 4.82
N ALA A 166 -11.71 -11.97 4.96
CA ALA A 166 -13.11 -12.27 4.75
C ALA A 166 -13.39 -12.73 3.30
N ALA A 167 -12.70 -12.14 2.31
CA ALA A 167 -12.77 -12.53 0.91
C ALA A 167 -12.18 -13.94 0.68
N ALA A 168 -11.00 -14.21 1.25
CA ALA A 168 -10.26 -15.45 1.03
C ALA A 168 -10.84 -16.65 1.80
N ARG A 169 -11.67 -16.42 2.84
CA ARG A 169 -12.28 -17.49 3.67
C ARG A 169 -13.10 -18.49 2.87
N ARG A 170 -13.65 -18.09 1.73
CA ARG A 170 -14.36 -19.04 0.85
C ARG A 170 -13.49 -20.24 0.42
N TRP A 171 -12.17 -20.10 0.50
CA TRP A 171 -11.20 -21.16 0.18
C TRP A 171 -10.56 -21.81 1.42
N GLY A 172 -11.05 -21.48 2.62
CA GLY A 172 -10.66 -22.03 3.91
C GLY A 172 -9.89 -21.06 4.80
N ASP A 173 -10.07 -21.17 6.12
CA ASP A 173 -9.51 -20.24 7.10
C ASP A 173 -7.97 -20.22 7.11
N ALA A 174 -7.33 -21.37 6.94
CA ALA A 174 -5.87 -21.46 6.88
C ALA A 174 -5.30 -20.72 5.65
N ALA A 175 -5.96 -20.85 4.50
CA ALA A 175 -5.56 -20.16 3.27
C ALA A 175 -5.82 -18.65 3.39
N ALA A 176 -6.92 -18.24 4.03
CA ALA A 176 -7.23 -16.86 4.29
C ALA A 176 -6.21 -16.19 5.23
N LEU A 177 -5.82 -16.88 6.31
CA LEU A 177 -4.75 -16.39 7.21
C LEU A 177 -3.40 -16.30 6.50
N GLY A 178 -3.09 -17.28 5.64
CA GLY A 178 -1.90 -17.25 4.82
C GLY A 178 -1.88 -16.04 3.88
N ALA A 179 -2.99 -15.75 3.19
CA ALA A 179 -3.14 -14.58 2.33
C ALA A 179 -2.97 -13.26 3.11
N VAL A 180 -3.54 -13.16 4.32
CA VAL A 180 -3.34 -12.01 5.20
C VAL A 180 -1.88 -11.87 5.61
N ALA A 181 -1.20 -12.95 5.98
CA ALA A 181 0.22 -12.92 6.34
C ALA A 181 1.09 -12.45 5.15
N VAL A 182 0.79 -12.92 3.94
CA VAL A 182 1.43 -12.43 2.71
C VAL A 182 1.21 -10.94 2.54
N PHE A 183 -0.06 -10.49 2.56
CA PHE A 183 -0.41 -9.08 2.40
C PHE A 183 0.26 -8.19 3.42
N ALA A 184 0.09 -8.53 4.69
CA ALA A 184 0.44 -7.67 5.81
C ALA A 184 1.93 -7.67 6.17
N LEU A 185 2.69 -8.70 5.77
CA LEU A 185 4.07 -8.88 6.22
C LEU A 185 5.07 -9.02 5.07
N ALA A 186 4.69 -9.69 3.96
CA ALA A 186 5.62 -10.13 2.93
C ALA A 186 5.41 -9.44 1.56
N THR A 187 4.71 -8.32 1.53
CA THR A 187 4.54 -7.41 0.39
C THR A 187 5.05 -6.01 0.74
N PRO A 188 5.14 -5.04 -0.19
CA PRO A 188 5.57 -3.68 0.10
C PRO A 188 4.65 -2.87 1.02
N VAL A 189 3.60 -3.45 1.59
CA VAL A 189 2.64 -2.79 2.48
C VAL A 189 3.27 -2.26 3.77
N PRO A 190 4.08 -3.02 4.54
CA PRO A 190 4.65 -2.56 5.81
C PRO A 190 5.48 -1.28 5.71
N PRO A 191 6.43 -1.12 4.79
CA PRO A 191 7.25 0.09 4.71
C PRO A 191 6.57 1.27 3.99
N ASN A 192 5.47 1.04 3.27
CA ASN A 192 4.78 2.06 2.47
C ASN A 192 3.38 2.35 3.01
N ALA A 193 2.36 1.60 2.59
CA ALA A 193 0.96 1.90 2.86
C ALA A 193 0.59 2.01 4.35
N ALA A 194 1.28 1.25 5.23
CA ALA A 194 1.02 1.24 6.67
C ALA A 194 1.72 2.37 7.43
N GLN A 195 2.55 3.20 6.78
CA GLN A 195 3.41 4.16 7.47
C GLN A 195 2.90 5.60 7.44
N ALA A 196 2.18 5.98 6.40
CA ALA A 196 1.62 7.31 6.20
C ALA A 196 0.41 7.22 5.25
N LEU A 197 -0.31 8.32 5.04
CA LEU A 197 -1.46 8.37 4.12
C LEU A 197 -1.01 8.49 2.65
N TRP A 198 -0.30 7.48 2.17
CA TRP A 198 0.02 7.34 0.76
C TRP A 198 -1.25 7.08 -0.07
N SER A 199 -1.22 7.42 -1.34
CA SER A 199 -2.33 7.08 -2.26
C SER A 199 -2.67 5.59 -2.24
N PHE A 200 -1.66 4.72 -2.09
CA PHE A 200 -1.86 3.26 -1.97
C PHE A 200 -2.64 2.87 -0.70
N THR A 201 -2.55 3.63 0.40
CA THR A 201 -3.21 3.27 1.68
C THR A 201 -4.73 3.20 1.52
N GLY A 202 -5.32 4.22 0.90
CA GLY A 202 -6.75 4.22 0.58
C GLY A 202 -7.10 3.26 -0.54
N GLU A 203 -6.24 3.15 -1.54
CA GLU A 203 -6.43 2.27 -2.68
C GLU A 203 -6.52 0.80 -2.28
N ILE A 204 -5.51 0.25 -1.57
CA ILE A 204 -5.52 -1.16 -1.14
C ILE A 204 -6.70 -1.48 -0.23
N PHE A 205 -7.16 -0.51 0.58
CA PHE A 205 -8.37 -0.66 1.38
C PHE A 205 -9.60 -0.79 0.48
N CYS A 206 -9.78 0.10 -0.49
CA CYS A 206 -10.92 0.08 -1.40
C CYS A 206 -10.92 -1.18 -2.29
N ILE A 207 -9.76 -1.61 -2.78
CA ILE A 207 -9.62 -2.87 -3.53
C ILE A 207 -9.93 -4.09 -2.65
N ALA A 208 -9.43 -4.14 -1.42
CA ALA A 208 -9.72 -5.23 -0.49
C ALA A 208 -11.23 -5.29 -0.15
N LEU A 209 -11.87 -4.13 0.03
CA LEU A 209 -13.33 -4.02 0.18
C LEU A 209 -14.07 -4.51 -1.07
N ALA A 210 -13.61 -4.14 -2.27
CA ALA A 210 -14.20 -4.59 -3.55
C ALA A 210 -14.11 -6.11 -3.67
N LEU A 211 -12.96 -6.71 -3.37
CA LEU A 211 -12.75 -8.17 -3.35
C LEU A 211 -13.67 -8.85 -2.33
N PHE A 212 -13.79 -8.30 -1.12
CA PHE A 212 -14.71 -8.83 -0.11
C PHE A 212 -16.17 -8.78 -0.59
N LEU A 213 -16.63 -7.65 -1.11
CA LEU A 213 -18.00 -7.49 -1.60
C LEU A 213 -18.33 -8.41 -2.79
N ALA A 214 -17.34 -8.68 -3.64
CA ALA A 214 -17.47 -9.59 -4.78
C ALA A 214 -17.47 -11.08 -4.35
N LEU A 215 -16.69 -11.43 -3.31
CA LEU A 215 -16.40 -12.83 -2.93
C LEU A 215 -17.21 -13.35 -1.75
N ARG A 216 -17.95 -12.49 -1.03
CA ARG A 216 -18.78 -12.89 0.11
C ARG A 216 -19.90 -13.87 -0.30
N SER A 217 -20.47 -14.60 0.68
CA SER A 217 -21.52 -15.61 0.44
C SER A 217 -22.76 -15.06 -0.27
N ARG A 218 -23.09 -13.80 -0.07
CA ARG A 218 -24.12 -13.07 -0.82
C ARG A 218 -23.46 -11.88 -1.50
N PRO A 219 -22.95 -12.04 -2.74
CA PRO A 219 -22.18 -11.01 -3.43
C PRO A 219 -22.97 -9.72 -3.64
N LEU A 220 -22.26 -8.59 -3.55
CA LEU A 220 -22.80 -7.25 -3.80
C LEU A 220 -21.98 -6.58 -4.92
N PRO A 221 -22.12 -7.06 -6.18
CA PRO A 221 -21.21 -6.70 -7.25
C PRO A 221 -21.25 -5.21 -7.64
N ALA A 222 -22.40 -4.53 -7.60
CA ALA A 222 -22.47 -3.09 -7.86
C ALA A 222 -21.69 -2.29 -6.80
N TRP A 223 -21.81 -2.65 -5.53
CA TRP A 223 -21.03 -2.04 -4.44
C TRP A 223 -19.55 -2.38 -4.51
N ALA A 224 -19.20 -3.59 -4.97
CA ALA A 224 -17.81 -3.96 -5.26
C ALA A 224 -17.24 -3.07 -6.37
N GLY A 225 -18.01 -2.81 -7.42
CA GLY A 225 -17.63 -1.87 -8.48
C GLY A 225 -17.47 -0.45 -7.96
N ALA A 226 -18.39 0.03 -7.13
CA ALA A 226 -18.28 1.35 -6.51
C ALA A 226 -17.04 1.47 -5.61
N ALA A 227 -16.71 0.42 -4.82
CA ALA A 227 -15.49 0.38 -4.03
C ALA A 227 -14.22 0.41 -4.91
N ALA A 228 -14.21 -0.31 -6.03
CA ALA A 228 -13.12 -0.24 -7.02
C ALA A 228 -13.02 1.14 -7.67
N GLY A 229 -14.13 1.84 -7.89
CA GLY A 229 -14.15 3.23 -8.33
C GLY A 229 -13.65 4.21 -7.27
N ALA A 230 -13.88 3.92 -5.98
CA ALA A 230 -13.26 4.68 -4.89
C ALA A 230 -11.74 4.46 -4.84
N ALA A 231 -11.24 3.27 -5.21
CA ALA A 231 -9.80 3.04 -5.37
C ALA A 231 -9.21 3.92 -6.50
N PHE A 232 -9.94 4.10 -7.61
CA PHE A 232 -9.56 5.04 -8.67
C PHE A 232 -9.44 6.49 -8.16
N ALA A 233 -10.30 6.91 -7.23
CA ALA A 233 -10.17 8.23 -6.60
C ALA A 233 -8.91 8.36 -5.74
N CYS A 234 -8.40 7.26 -5.21
CA CYS A 234 -7.12 7.23 -4.49
C CYS A 234 -5.94 7.22 -5.48
N ARG A 235 -6.07 6.46 -6.57
CA ARG A 235 -5.01 6.27 -7.56
C ARG A 235 -5.60 5.76 -8.89
N PRO A 236 -5.47 6.50 -10.01
CA PRO A 236 -6.06 6.09 -11.29
C PRO A 236 -5.56 4.72 -11.80
N THR A 237 -4.33 4.31 -11.45
CA THR A 237 -3.75 3.01 -11.80
C THR A 237 -4.51 1.81 -11.19
N ALA A 238 -5.33 2.03 -10.14
CA ALA A 238 -6.23 1.03 -9.56
C ALA A 238 -7.19 0.40 -10.58
N LEU A 239 -7.41 1.05 -11.73
CA LEU A 239 -8.20 0.48 -12.82
C LEU A 239 -7.67 -0.87 -13.32
N ALA A 240 -6.37 -1.11 -13.28
CA ALA A 240 -5.79 -2.42 -13.61
C ALA A 240 -6.38 -3.53 -12.72
N GLY A 241 -6.47 -3.27 -11.42
CA GLY A 241 -7.10 -4.17 -10.45
C GLY A 241 -8.62 -4.28 -10.66
N ALA A 242 -9.32 -3.17 -10.93
CA ALA A 242 -10.75 -3.17 -11.18
C ALA A 242 -11.11 -4.00 -12.42
N VAL A 243 -10.35 -3.86 -13.51
CA VAL A 243 -10.50 -4.68 -14.74
C VAL A 243 -10.29 -6.16 -14.42
N ALA A 244 -9.27 -6.51 -13.64
CA ALA A 244 -9.01 -7.89 -13.26
C ALA A 244 -10.17 -8.49 -12.43
N ILE A 245 -10.76 -7.75 -11.48
CA ILE A 245 -11.95 -8.17 -10.74
C ILE A 245 -13.13 -8.39 -11.71
N CYS A 246 -13.34 -7.48 -12.65
CA CYS A 246 -14.40 -7.61 -13.66
C CYS A 246 -14.22 -8.88 -14.51
N LEU A 247 -12.99 -9.16 -14.95
CA LEU A 247 -12.66 -10.37 -15.72
C LEU A 247 -12.90 -11.66 -14.90
N ALA A 248 -12.54 -11.67 -13.61
CA ALA A 248 -12.83 -12.81 -12.73
C ALA A 248 -14.34 -13.03 -12.59
N LEU A 249 -15.11 -11.97 -12.41
CA LEU A 249 -16.57 -12.04 -12.37
C LEU A 249 -17.16 -12.48 -13.71
N LEU A 250 -16.64 -11.97 -14.83
CA LEU A 250 -17.08 -12.36 -16.17
C LEU A 250 -16.90 -13.86 -16.43
N ALA A 251 -15.81 -14.42 -15.92
CA ALA A 251 -15.52 -15.85 -16.01
C ALA A 251 -16.36 -16.74 -15.08
N THR A 252 -16.94 -16.14 -14.00
CA THR A 252 -17.68 -16.91 -12.98
C THR A 252 -19.19 -16.58 -12.94
N ASP A 253 -19.56 -15.33 -13.16
CA ASP A 253 -20.95 -14.83 -13.16
C ASP A 253 -21.05 -13.54 -14.00
N ARG A 254 -21.51 -13.67 -15.23
CA ARG A 254 -21.69 -12.54 -16.18
C ARG A 254 -22.63 -11.45 -15.66
N ARG A 255 -23.69 -11.81 -14.91
CA ARG A 255 -24.63 -10.82 -14.35
C ARG A 255 -23.96 -10.01 -13.25
N ALA A 256 -23.15 -10.66 -12.43
CA ALA A 256 -22.33 -9.97 -11.44
C ALA A 256 -21.30 -9.05 -12.09
N ALA A 257 -20.65 -9.46 -13.18
CA ALA A 257 -19.71 -8.63 -13.94
C ALA A 257 -20.37 -7.35 -14.48
N VAL A 258 -21.57 -7.44 -15.07
CA VAL A 258 -22.32 -6.28 -15.57
C VAL A 258 -22.68 -5.31 -14.42
N ARG A 259 -23.16 -5.83 -13.29
CA ARG A 259 -23.48 -5.00 -12.12
C ARG A 259 -22.23 -4.35 -11.52
N PHE A 260 -21.12 -5.07 -11.49
CA PHE A 260 -19.81 -4.54 -11.06
C PHE A 260 -19.39 -3.39 -11.99
N ALA A 261 -19.42 -3.62 -13.31
CA ALA A 261 -19.05 -2.62 -14.29
C ALA A 261 -19.93 -1.35 -14.21
N ALA A 262 -21.23 -1.50 -13.95
CA ALA A 262 -22.15 -0.38 -13.73
C ALA A 262 -21.76 0.42 -12.47
N GLY A 263 -21.49 -0.26 -11.34
CA GLY A 263 -21.06 0.41 -10.11
C GLY A 263 -19.69 1.09 -10.25
N LEU A 264 -18.73 0.44 -10.92
CA LEU A 264 -17.44 1.01 -11.24
C LEU A 264 -17.59 2.26 -12.14
N GLY A 265 -18.33 2.13 -13.24
CA GLY A 265 -18.53 3.24 -14.18
C GLY A 265 -19.18 4.45 -13.54
N ALA A 266 -20.21 4.24 -12.71
CA ALA A 266 -20.87 5.32 -11.98
C ALA A 266 -19.91 6.03 -11.00
N ALA A 267 -19.12 5.27 -10.24
CA ALA A 267 -18.15 5.84 -9.29
C ALA A 267 -17.01 6.57 -10.01
N VAL A 268 -16.44 5.99 -11.08
CA VAL A 268 -15.40 6.65 -11.88
C VAL A 268 -15.93 7.92 -12.53
N ALA A 269 -17.15 7.90 -13.08
CA ALA A 269 -17.78 9.09 -13.66
C ALA A 269 -17.96 10.21 -12.63
N ALA A 270 -18.41 9.86 -11.40
CA ALA A 270 -18.54 10.83 -10.32
C ALA A 270 -17.17 11.43 -9.92
N VAL A 271 -16.12 10.60 -9.83
CA VAL A 271 -14.75 11.08 -9.54
C VAL A 271 -14.25 12.00 -10.66
N CYS A 272 -14.40 11.60 -11.93
CA CYS A 272 -13.98 12.42 -13.08
C CYS A 272 -14.76 13.75 -13.13
N ALA A 273 -16.05 13.75 -12.83
CA ALA A 273 -16.85 14.98 -12.75
C ALA A 273 -16.36 15.92 -11.64
N ALA A 274 -16.06 15.38 -10.45
CA ALA A 274 -15.50 16.16 -9.35
C ALA A 274 -14.10 16.73 -9.69
N GLN A 275 -13.24 15.93 -10.33
CA GLN A 275 -11.92 16.36 -10.77
C GLN A 275 -12.01 17.45 -11.84
N LEU A 276 -12.93 17.28 -12.81
CA LEU A 276 -13.18 18.29 -13.84
C LEU A 276 -13.64 19.62 -13.23
N ALA A 277 -14.54 19.58 -12.24
CA ALA A 277 -15.02 20.77 -11.55
C ALA A 277 -13.94 21.48 -10.72
N LEU A 278 -13.00 20.73 -10.13
CA LEU A 278 -11.95 21.28 -9.27
C LEU A 278 -10.71 21.72 -10.07
N TYR A 279 -10.32 20.97 -11.09
CA TYR A 279 -9.02 21.13 -11.77
C TYR A 279 -9.15 21.43 -13.28
N GLY A 280 -10.36 21.41 -13.85
CA GLY A 280 -10.56 21.54 -15.29
C GLY A 280 -10.13 20.32 -16.12
N HIS A 281 -9.75 19.20 -15.46
CA HIS A 281 -9.30 17.98 -16.13
C HIS A 281 -9.88 16.73 -15.44
N PRO A 282 -10.43 15.74 -16.18
CA PRO A 282 -11.13 14.59 -15.58
C PRO A 282 -10.24 13.67 -14.74
N LEU A 283 -8.94 13.67 -14.94
CA LEU A 283 -7.97 12.92 -14.14
C LEU A 283 -7.29 13.78 -13.05
N GLY A 284 -7.77 15.01 -12.81
CA GLY A 284 -7.21 15.95 -11.87
C GLY A 284 -5.87 16.54 -12.32
N ALA A 285 -5.25 17.34 -11.47
CA ALA A 285 -3.99 18.02 -11.80
C ALA A 285 -2.83 17.05 -12.02
N TYR A 286 -2.71 16.00 -11.21
CA TYR A 286 -1.65 15.00 -11.35
C TYR A 286 -1.78 14.19 -12.65
N GLY A 287 -3.02 13.81 -13.03
CA GLY A 287 -3.26 13.13 -14.29
C GLY A 287 -2.96 14.02 -15.50
N ALA A 288 -3.36 15.29 -15.46
CA ALA A 288 -3.03 16.27 -16.49
C ALA A 288 -1.52 16.44 -16.67
N ALA A 289 -0.80 16.68 -15.56
CA ALA A 289 0.65 16.84 -15.56
C ALA A 289 1.37 15.59 -16.10
N ASN A 290 0.93 14.39 -15.71
CA ASN A 290 1.54 13.15 -16.23
C ASN A 290 1.32 12.95 -17.73
N MET A 291 0.18 13.37 -18.26
CA MET A 291 -0.09 13.32 -19.70
C MET A 291 0.74 14.36 -20.47
N GLU A 292 0.81 15.58 -19.96
CA GLU A 292 1.56 16.68 -20.56
C GLU A 292 3.07 16.41 -20.59
N HIS A 293 3.63 15.85 -19.51
CA HIS A 293 5.07 15.57 -19.40
C HIS A 293 5.47 14.17 -19.88
N GLY A 294 4.55 13.40 -20.44
CA GLY A 294 4.84 12.05 -20.95
C GLY A 294 5.34 11.09 -19.89
N ALA A 295 4.75 11.12 -18.68
CA ALA A 295 5.22 10.35 -17.54
C ALA A 295 5.17 8.81 -17.73
N PHE A 296 4.54 8.31 -18.79
CA PHE A 296 4.48 6.90 -19.16
C PHE A 296 5.25 6.61 -20.46
N ASN A 297 6.42 7.18 -20.61
CA ASN A 297 7.26 7.05 -21.82
C ASN A 297 8.67 6.51 -21.50
N THR A 298 8.79 5.65 -20.50
CA THR A 298 10.08 4.98 -20.18
C THR A 298 10.37 3.87 -21.19
N ASP A 299 11.63 3.60 -21.45
CA ASP A 299 12.06 2.32 -22.02
C ASP A 299 11.51 1.17 -21.17
N LEU A 300 10.47 0.51 -21.67
CA LEU A 300 9.71 -0.49 -20.96
C LEU A 300 10.59 -1.68 -20.53
N ALA A 301 11.58 -2.06 -21.34
CA ALA A 301 12.48 -3.15 -21.01
C ALA A 301 13.34 -2.81 -19.79
N ARG A 302 13.89 -1.60 -19.75
CA ARG A 302 14.66 -1.08 -18.63
C ARG A 302 13.77 -0.92 -17.38
N GLY A 303 12.55 -0.38 -17.55
CA GLY A 303 11.59 -0.24 -16.48
C GLY A 303 11.20 -1.59 -15.87
N LEU A 304 10.88 -2.61 -16.71
CA LEU A 304 10.58 -3.98 -16.28
C LEU A 304 11.75 -4.61 -15.53
N ALA A 305 12.96 -4.54 -16.08
CA ALA A 305 14.14 -5.04 -15.40
C ALA A 305 14.30 -4.38 -14.03
N GLY A 306 14.10 -3.06 -13.94
CA GLY A 306 14.20 -2.30 -12.70
C GLY A 306 13.14 -2.67 -11.67
N VAL A 307 11.87 -2.63 -12.05
CA VAL A 307 10.73 -2.95 -11.17
C VAL A 307 10.75 -4.40 -10.70
N LEU A 308 11.31 -5.33 -11.50
CA LEU A 308 11.36 -6.75 -11.14
C LEU A 308 12.65 -7.13 -10.40
N ALA A 309 13.83 -6.64 -10.83
CA ALA A 309 15.11 -7.23 -10.47
C ALA A 309 16.11 -6.24 -9.82
N SER A 310 15.84 -4.94 -9.75
CA SER A 310 16.74 -4.00 -9.08
C SER A 310 16.97 -4.37 -7.61
N PRO A 311 18.21 -4.41 -7.11
CA PRO A 311 18.49 -4.69 -5.70
C PRO A 311 17.96 -3.62 -4.74
N SER A 312 17.56 -2.45 -5.26
CA SER A 312 16.99 -1.37 -4.44
C SER A 312 15.49 -1.17 -4.62
N ARG A 313 14.88 -1.68 -5.72
CA ARG A 313 13.46 -1.47 -6.05
C ARG A 313 12.76 -2.70 -6.64
N GLY A 314 13.47 -3.81 -6.84
CA GLY A 314 12.94 -4.97 -7.57
C GLY A 314 11.95 -5.81 -6.76
N LEU A 315 10.74 -5.98 -7.29
CA LEU A 315 9.68 -6.75 -6.64
C LEU A 315 10.12 -8.19 -6.28
N LEU A 316 10.80 -8.88 -7.20
CA LEU A 316 11.24 -10.25 -7.00
C LEU A 316 12.41 -10.35 -6.00
N VAL A 317 13.21 -9.30 -5.88
CA VAL A 317 14.30 -9.22 -4.89
C VAL A 317 13.75 -9.09 -3.48
N PHE A 318 12.75 -8.23 -3.29
CA PHE A 318 12.13 -7.99 -1.99
C PHE A 318 11.05 -9.01 -1.63
N CYS A 319 10.43 -9.65 -2.62
CA CYS A 319 9.34 -10.61 -2.46
C CYS A 319 9.58 -11.89 -3.29
N PRO A 320 10.67 -12.66 -3.05
CA PRO A 320 11.07 -13.80 -3.90
C PRO A 320 10.04 -14.93 -3.91
N TRP A 321 9.15 -15.02 -2.95
CA TRP A 321 8.06 -15.98 -2.90
C TRP A 321 7.11 -15.87 -4.12
N ILE A 322 7.08 -14.72 -4.81
CA ILE A 322 6.26 -14.50 -6.02
C ILE A 322 6.65 -15.48 -7.13
N LEU A 323 7.94 -15.86 -7.22
CA LEU A 323 8.44 -16.83 -8.19
C LEU A 323 7.78 -18.22 -8.06
N LEU A 324 7.15 -18.51 -6.92
CA LEU A 324 6.46 -19.77 -6.66
C LEU A 324 4.96 -19.73 -7.01
N LEU A 325 4.40 -18.56 -7.34
CA LEU A 325 2.97 -18.42 -7.70
C LEU A 325 2.55 -19.28 -8.90
N PRO A 326 3.34 -19.44 -9.98
CA PRO A 326 2.99 -20.31 -11.10
C PRO A 326 2.74 -21.75 -10.68
N LEU A 327 3.44 -22.25 -9.66
CA LEU A 327 3.24 -23.59 -9.10
C LEU A 327 1.90 -23.74 -8.37
N GLY A 328 1.28 -22.63 -7.94
CA GLY A 328 -0.07 -22.60 -7.40
C GLY A 328 -1.16 -22.81 -8.46
N LEU A 329 -0.94 -22.41 -9.71
CA LEU A 329 -1.94 -22.50 -10.78
C LEU A 329 -2.39 -23.94 -11.06
N SER A 330 -1.47 -24.90 -11.08
CA SER A 330 -1.80 -26.32 -11.28
C SER A 330 -2.73 -26.85 -10.19
N ARG A 331 -2.69 -26.27 -9.00
CA ARG A 331 -3.56 -26.59 -7.88
C ARG A 331 -4.90 -25.89 -7.98
N ALA A 332 -4.91 -24.60 -8.35
CA ALA A 332 -6.14 -23.84 -8.56
C ALA A 332 -7.03 -24.53 -9.62
N ARG A 333 -6.44 -25.12 -10.67
CA ARG A 333 -7.16 -25.87 -11.72
C ARG A 333 -7.94 -27.09 -11.21
N ARG A 334 -7.54 -27.67 -10.07
CA ARG A 334 -8.19 -28.85 -9.49
C ARG A 334 -9.43 -28.54 -8.65
N HIS A 335 -9.79 -27.27 -8.53
CA HIS A 335 -10.91 -26.81 -7.72
C HIS A 335 -11.95 -26.12 -8.58
N ALA A 336 -13.19 -26.60 -8.52
CA ALA A 336 -14.32 -26.04 -9.26
C ALA A 336 -14.95 -24.77 -8.60
N ASP A 337 -14.35 -24.28 -7.52
CA ASP A 337 -14.86 -23.17 -6.68
C ASP A 337 -14.50 -21.76 -7.19
N GLY A 338 -14.10 -21.66 -8.46
CA GLY A 338 -13.70 -20.41 -9.09
C GLY A 338 -12.29 -19.91 -8.70
N LEU A 339 -11.56 -20.66 -7.88
CA LEU A 339 -10.21 -20.28 -7.41
C LEU A 339 -9.25 -19.98 -8.57
N LEU A 340 -9.32 -20.76 -9.68
CA LEU A 340 -8.47 -20.53 -10.85
C LEU A 340 -8.74 -19.16 -11.48
N ALA A 341 -10.00 -18.78 -11.71
CA ALA A 341 -10.36 -17.51 -12.32
C ALA A 341 -9.85 -16.32 -11.47
N TRP A 342 -10.06 -16.38 -10.16
CA TRP A 342 -9.58 -15.36 -9.23
C TRP A 342 -8.06 -15.32 -9.11
N THR A 343 -7.38 -16.47 -9.17
CA THR A 343 -5.92 -16.53 -9.18
C THR A 343 -5.35 -15.90 -10.46
N LEU A 344 -5.90 -16.25 -11.63
CA LEU A 344 -5.47 -15.68 -12.92
C LEU A 344 -5.73 -14.19 -12.99
N ALA A 345 -6.91 -13.73 -12.56
CA ALA A 345 -7.24 -12.31 -12.49
C ALA A 345 -6.29 -11.55 -11.55
N SER A 346 -5.94 -12.13 -10.40
CA SER A 346 -4.99 -11.54 -9.47
C SER A 346 -3.57 -11.45 -10.05
N LEU A 347 -3.13 -12.45 -10.79
CA LEU A 347 -1.87 -12.38 -11.52
C LEU A 347 -1.90 -11.35 -12.64
N ALA A 348 -3.03 -11.23 -13.36
CA ALA A 348 -3.22 -10.21 -14.39
C ALA A 348 -3.20 -8.79 -13.81
N ALA A 349 -3.89 -8.57 -12.66
CA ALA A 349 -3.81 -7.30 -11.92
C ALA A 349 -2.37 -6.95 -11.53
N THR A 350 -1.64 -7.92 -11.00
CA THR A 350 -0.23 -7.73 -10.61
C THR A 350 0.62 -7.40 -11.83
N ALA A 351 0.45 -8.11 -12.94
CA ALA A 351 1.18 -7.85 -14.19
C ALA A 351 0.84 -6.45 -14.74
N GLY A 352 -0.44 -6.05 -14.74
CA GLY A 352 -0.87 -4.72 -15.13
C GLY A 352 -0.23 -3.62 -14.28
N THR A 353 -0.19 -3.79 -12.96
CA THR A 353 0.50 -2.88 -12.05
C THR A 353 2.00 -2.80 -12.32
N VAL A 354 2.65 -3.95 -12.55
CA VAL A 354 4.09 -4.00 -12.89
C VAL A 354 4.36 -3.28 -14.21
N LEU A 355 3.53 -3.48 -15.23
CA LEU A 355 3.65 -2.80 -16.52
C LEU A 355 3.47 -1.28 -16.39
N LEU A 356 2.46 -0.83 -15.63
CA LEU A 356 2.25 0.59 -15.36
C LEU A 356 3.42 1.21 -14.58
N ALA A 357 3.93 0.52 -13.57
CA ALA A 357 5.09 0.98 -12.80
C ALA A 357 6.36 1.02 -13.68
N ALA A 358 6.55 0.04 -14.56
CA ALA A 358 7.70 -0.05 -15.46
C ALA A 358 7.67 1.02 -16.54
N SER A 359 6.50 1.42 -17.02
CA SER A 359 6.33 2.50 -18.01
C SER A 359 6.43 3.90 -17.40
N HIS A 360 6.31 4.04 -16.08
CA HIS A 360 6.35 5.35 -15.39
C HIS A 360 7.77 5.95 -15.34
N ILE A 361 7.89 7.27 -15.44
CA ILE A 361 9.13 8.02 -15.26
C ILE A 361 9.04 8.82 -13.94
N PRO A 362 9.92 8.57 -12.97
CA PRO A 362 10.94 7.50 -12.92
C PRO A 362 10.34 6.15 -12.45
N TRP A 363 10.70 5.04 -13.11
CA TRP A 363 10.21 3.69 -12.77
C TRP A 363 10.52 3.25 -11.33
N TRP A 364 11.50 3.87 -10.70
CA TRP A 364 11.86 3.58 -9.29
C TRP A 364 11.03 4.35 -8.27
N GLY A 365 10.17 5.29 -8.72
CA GLY A 365 9.22 5.99 -7.86
C GLY A 365 9.80 7.11 -6.99
N GLY A 366 11.00 7.63 -7.31
CA GLY A 366 11.66 8.67 -6.51
C GLY A 366 12.09 8.17 -5.13
N TRP A 367 12.05 9.05 -4.13
CA TRP A 367 12.35 8.71 -2.74
C TRP A 367 11.29 7.79 -2.14
N CYS A 368 11.69 6.58 -1.83
CA CYS A 368 10.76 5.57 -1.30
C CYS A 368 11.48 4.35 -0.72
N LEU A 369 10.72 3.44 -0.13
CA LEU A 369 11.24 2.21 0.44
C LEU A 369 10.87 1.01 -0.43
N GLY A 370 11.90 0.33 -0.93
CA GLY A 370 11.74 -0.87 -1.75
C GLY A 370 10.85 -0.64 -2.99
N PRO A 371 10.10 -1.65 -3.44
CA PRO A 371 9.28 -1.58 -4.64
C PRO A 371 7.95 -0.84 -4.43
N ARG A 372 8.00 0.45 -4.06
CA ARG A 372 6.83 1.28 -3.70
C ARG A 372 5.74 1.26 -4.77
N LEU A 373 6.09 1.44 -6.04
CA LEU A 373 5.11 1.59 -7.12
C LEU A 373 4.23 0.36 -7.34
N VAL A 374 4.66 -0.81 -6.87
CA VAL A 374 3.88 -2.05 -6.97
C VAL A 374 3.14 -2.41 -5.67
N THR A 375 3.09 -1.49 -4.70
CA THR A 375 2.34 -1.70 -3.44
C THR A 375 0.85 -1.97 -3.70
N GLU A 376 0.27 -1.34 -4.74
CA GLU A 376 -1.12 -1.51 -5.16
C GLU A 376 -1.45 -2.95 -5.60
N ALA A 377 -0.47 -3.74 -6.03
CA ALA A 377 -0.66 -5.15 -6.36
C ALA A 377 -0.80 -6.06 -5.12
N SER A 378 -0.51 -5.58 -3.92
CA SER A 378 -0.43 -6.41 -2.71
C SER A 378 -1.72 -7.18 -2.38
N PRO A 379 -2.96 -6.64 -2.51
CA PRO A 379 -4.18 -7.39 -2.33
C PRO A 379 -4.31 -8.57 -3.31
N PHE A 380 -3.90 -8.37 -4.55
CA PHE A 380 -3.93 -9.38 -5.60
C PHE A 380 -2.85 -10.43 -5.42
N LEU A 381 -1.63 -10.04 -5.05
CA LEU A 381 -0.55 -10.97 -4.69
C LEU A 381 -0.95 -11.89 -3.53
N ALA A 382 -1.61 -11.33 -2.51
CA ALA A 382 -2.15 -12.10 -1.40
C ALA A 382 -3.18 -13.13 -1.88
N LEU A 383 -4.14 -12.72 -2.73
CA LEU A 383 -5.16 -13.61 -3.25
C LEU A 383 -4.56 -14.68 -4.18
N ALA A 384 -3.60 -14.32 -5.04
CA ALA A 384 -2.88 -15.24 -5.90
C ALA A 384 -2.08 -16.30 -5.12
N SER A 385 -1.70 -16.03 -3.86
CA SER A 385 -0.98 -16.97 -3.00
C SER A 385 -1.86 -18.05 -2.37
N VAL A 386 -3.18 -17.87 -2.35
CA VAL A 386 -4.15 -18.81 -1.72
C VAL A 386 -3.93 -20.29 -2.12
N PRO A 387 -3.71 -20.63 -3.40
CA PRO A 387 -3.49 -22.02 -3.81
C PRO A 387 -2.25 -22.67 -3.18
N LEU A 388 -1.23 -21.88 -2.80
CA LEU A 388 0.00 -22.37 -2.19
C LEU A 388 -0.20 -22.83 -0.74
N PHE A 389 -1.22 -22.30 -0.04
CA PHE A 389 -1.59 -22.71 1.32
C PHE A 389 -2.51 -23.96 1.34
N ARG A 390 -3.05 -24.37 0.19
CA ARG A 390 -3.88 -25.58 0.06
C ARG A 390 -3.00 -26.76 -0.34
N ARG A 391 -2.86 -27.77 0.53
CA ARG A 391 -2.15 -29.08 0.34
C ARG A 391 -0.98 -29.02 -0.67
N SER A 392 0.14 -28.47 -0.28
CA SER A 392 1.40 -28.51 -1.04
C SER A 392 2.28 -29.67 -0.54
N ASN A 393 3.19 -30.17 -1.40
CA ASN A 393 4.23 -31.06 -0.93
C ASN A 393 5.15 -30.30 0.06
N ARG A 394 5.83 -31.05 0.92
CA ARG A 394 6.66 -30.45 2.00
C ARG A 394 7.74 -29.51 1.47
N PHE A 395 8.39 -29.87 0.36
CA PHE A 395 9.48 -29.06 -0.20
C PHE A 395 9.00 -27.70 -0.71
N LEU A 396 7.92 -27.68 -1.50
CA LEU A 396 7.35 -26.42 -1.98
C LEU A 396 6.84 -25.55 -0.81
N ARG A 397 6.20 -26.17 0.18
CA ARG A 397 5.72 -25.47 1.36
C ARG A 397 6.88 -24.86 2.15
N THR A 398 7.96 -25.63 2.35
CA THR A 398 9.15 -25.14 3.05
C THR A 398 9.81 -24.00 2.28
N GLY A 399 10.05 -24.17 0.96
CA GLY A 399 10.63 -23.13 0.12
C GLY A 399 9.77 -21.84 0.11
N PHE A 400 8.45 -21.99 0.02
CA PHE A 400 7.53 -20.87 0.09
C PHE A 400 7.58 -20.16 1.44
N LEU A 401 7.58 -20.90 2.56
CA LEU A 401 7.68 -20.33 3.89
C LEU A 401 9.01 -19.62 4.14
N VAL A 402 10.13 -20.20 3.68
CA VAL A 402 11.45 -19.54 3.77
C VAL A 402 11.46 -18.21 3.01
N ALA A 403 10.95 -18.23 1.76
CA ALA A 403 10.86 -17.01 0.95
C ALA A 403 9.91 -15.96 1.56
N LEU A 404 8.80 -16.39 2.19
CA LEU A 404 7.90 -15.49 2.93
C LEU A 404 8.56 -14.87 4.15
N VAL A 405 9.27 -15.67 4.94
CA VAL A 405 9.98 -15.18 6.13
C VAL A 405 11.05 -14.18 5.73
N PHE A 406 11.84 -14.48 4.69
CA PHE A 406 12.82 -13.53 4.15
C PHE A 406 12.15 -12.20 3.73
N ALA A 407 11.06 -12.28 2.95
CA ALA A 407 10.33 -11.08 2.53
C ALA A 407 9.80 -10.31 3.74
N ALA A 408 9.16 -10.99 4.71
CA ALA A 408 8.62 -10.35 5.90
C ALA A 408 9.70 -9.63 6.72
N ILE A 409 10.83 -10.28 6.96
CA ILE A 409 11.97 -9.66 7.66
C ILE A 409 12.47 -8.44 6.87
N THR A 410 12.63 -8.56 5.56
CA THR A 410 13.10 -7.46 4.71
C THR A 410 12.15 -6.26 4.72
N GLN A 411 10.84 -6.47 4.58
CA GLN A 411 9.84 -5.40 4.65
C GLN A 411 9.82 -4.73 6.04
N PHE A 412 9.99 -5.53 7.08
CA PHE A 412 10.10 -5.02 8.44
C PHE A 412 11.37 -4.18 8.63
N LEU A 413 12.52 -4.67 8.17
CA LEU A 413 13.79 -3.93 8.24
C LEU A 413 13.71 -2.61 7.46
N LEU A 414 13.08 -2.58 6.28
CA LEU A 414 12.83 -1.33 5.57
C LEU A 414 12.03 -0.32 6.40
N ALA A 415 10.99 -0.79 7.12
CA ALA A 415 10.16 0.07 7.95
C ALA A 415 10.84 0.56 9.22
N TYR A 416 11.91 -0.10 9.69
CA TYR A 416 12.56 0.18 10.98
C TYR A 416 14.03 0.62 10.89
N SER A 417 14.68 0.50 9.72
CA SER A 417 16.09 0.85 9.57
C SER A 417 16.30 2.30 9.16
N PRO A 418 16.89 3.16 10.02
CA PRO A 418 17.26 4.52 9.64
C PRO A 418 18.22 4.57 8.44
N ARG A 419 19.04 3.54 8.24
CA ARG A 419 19.94 3.44 7.08
C ARG A 419 19.17 3.27 5.77
N ALA A 420 18.11 2.44 5.79
CA ALA A 420 17.23 2.30 4.62
C ALA A 420 16.49 3.61 4.29
N TRP A 421 16.08 4.38 5.32
CA TRP A 421 15.41 5.67 5.11
C TRP A 421 16.35 6.75 4.55
N ALA A 422 17.61 6.72 4.99
CA ALA A 422 18.63 7.66 4.54
C ALA A 422 19.24 7.29 3.18
N TRP A 423 18.89 6.13 2.61
CA TRP A 423 19.52 5.62 1.39
C TRP A 423 19.31 6.54 0.18
N ASP A 424 18.09 7.04 -0.04
CA ASP A 424 17.78 7.90 -1.18
C ASP A 424 18.63 9.18 -1.17
N PRO A 425 18.66 10.02 -0.13
CA PRO A 425 19.49 11.24 -0.13
C PRO A 425 20.99 10.92 -0.08
N LEU A 426 21.41 9.81 0.52
CA LEU A 426 22.86 9.51 0.65
C LEU A 426 23.43 8.80 -0.57
N VAL A 427 22.63 8.02 -1.28
CA VAL A 427 23.10 7.18 -2.40
C VAL A 427 22.48 7.62 -3.72
N LEU A 428 21.15 7.61 -3.82
CA LEU A 428 20.46 7.88 -5.08
C LEU A 428 20.73 9.31 -5.59
N ASP A 429 20.64 10.31 -4.72
CA ASP A 429 20.85 11.70 -5.11
C ASP A 429 22.32 12.01 -5.45
N ARG A 430 23.27 11.30 -4.83
CA ARG A 430 24.70 11.52 -5.06
C ARG A 430 25.22 10.79 -6.29
N VAL A 431 24.74 9.57 -6.52
CA VAL A 431 25.26 8.66 -7.56
C VAL A 431 24.37 8.64 -8.79
N GLY A 432 23.11 9.01 -8.64
CA GLY A 432 22.08 8.95 -9.66
C GLY A 432 21.49 7.54 -9.86
N PRO A 433 20.65 7.35 -10.91
CA PRO A 433 19.86 6.13 -11.12
C PRO A 433 20.68 4.84 -11.29
N ARG A 434 21.96 4.91 -11.63
CA ARG A 434 22.83 3.71 -11.69
C ARG A 434 23.01 3.05 -10.32
N ALA A 435 22.91 3.80 -9.22
CA ALA A 435 22.98 3.27 -7.86
C ALA A 435 21.87 2.24 -7.57
N LEU A 436 20.75 2.30 -8.27
CA LEU A 436 19.65 1.34 -8.14
C LEU A 436 20.07 -0.11 -8.47
N TRP A 437 21.21 -0.29 -9.16
CA TRP A 437 21.75 -1.58 -9.59
C TRP A 437 22.94 -2.07 -8.77
N TYR A 438 23.40 -1.29 -7.78
CA TYR A 438 24.50 -1.68 -6.91
C TYR A 438 24.00 -2.62 -5.82
N TRP A 439 24.48 -3.87 -5.81
CA TRP A 439 24.10 -4.86 -4.79
C TRP A 439 24.64 -4.51 -3.41
N ARG A 440 25.92 -4.13 -3.35
CA ARG A 440 26.62 -3.84 -2.08
C ARG A 440 26.03 -2.63 -1.37
N ASP A 441 25.79 -1.56 -2.11
CA ASP A 441 25.25 -0.29 -1.61
C ASP A 441 23.76 -0.14 -1.89
N SER A 442 23.03 -1.24 -2.09
CA SER A 442 21.59 -1.22 -2.33
C SER A 442 20.80 -0.83 -1.09
N GLN A 443 19.58 -0.38 -1.31
CA GLN A 443 18.66 -0.14 -0.19
C GLN A 443 18.36 -1.44 0.58
N LEU A 444 18.32 -2.60 -0.11
CA LEU A 444 18.20 -3.91 0.53
C LEU A 444 19.35 -4.16 1.49
N ALA A 445 20.61 -4.02 1.03
CA ALA A 445 21.80 -4.23 1.86
C ALA A 445 21.82 -3.27 3.06
N SER A 446 21.45 -2.00 2.84
CA SER A 446 21.34 -0.98 3.90
C SER A 446 20.27 -1.32 4.93
N ALA A 447 19.12 -1.88 4.53
CA ALA A 447 18.10 -2.37 5.44
C ALA A 447 18.61 -3.51 6.32
N TRP A 448 19.42 -4.42 5.76
CA TRP A 448 20.06 -5.53 6.48
C TRP A 448 21.33 -5.13 7.27
N GLY A 449 21.64 -3.83 7.36
CA GLY A 449 22.68 -3.28 8.22
C GLY A 449 24.02 -3.03 7.53
N ALA A 450 24.14 -3.24 6.22
CA ALA A 450 25.37 -2.90 5.51
C ALA A 450 25.67 -1.40 5.62
N GLN A 451 26.96 -1.07 5.76
CA GLN A 451 27.42 0.31 5.71
C GLN A 451 27.48 0.78 4.26
N ILE A 452 26.95 1.95 3.98
CA ILE A 452 27.05 2.60 2.68
C ILE A 452 28.51 2.99 2.46
N GLN A 453 29.15 2.46 1.43
CA GLN A 453 30.54 2.71 1.07
C GLN A 453 30.64 3.51 -0.23
N ILE A 454 29.94 4.64 -0.29
CA ILE A 454 30.13 5.55 -1.41
C ILE A 454 31.48 6.24 -1.19
N GLY A 455 32.45 5.91 -2.04
CA GLY A 455 33.72 6.63 -2.13
C GLY A 455 33.49 8.12 -2.45
N PRO A 456 34.54 8.97 -2.31
CA PRO A 456 34.42 10.37 -2.67
C PRO A 456 33.87 10.47 -4.11
N THR A 457 32.93 11.37 -4.29
CA THR A 457 32.33 11.66 -5.60
C THR A 457 33.44 11.86 -6.62
N PRO A 458 33.51 11.11 -7.74
CA PRO A 458 34.45 11.46 -8.79
C PRO A 458 34.21 12.92 -9.15
N PRO A 459 35.27 13.71 -9.36
CA PRO A 459 35.12 15.12 -9.74
C PRO A 459 34.15 15.19 -10.92
N VAL A 460 33.16 16.08 -10.81
CA VAL A 460 32.24 16.40 -11.90
C VAL A 460 33.16 16.95 -13.01
N THR A 461 33.51 16.12 -13.97
CA THR A 461 34.08 16.58 -15.21
C THR A 461 32.99 17.37 -15.89
N GLY A 462 33.11 18.69 -15.85
CA GLY A 462 32.19 19.61 -16.48
C GLY A 462 31.98 19.21 -17.94
N PRO A 463 30.85 19.59 -18.56
CA PRO A 463 30.65 19.45 -19.99
C PRO A 463 31.57 20.44 -20.68
N GLY A 464 32.75 19.97 -21.04
CA GLY A 464 33.79 20.76 -21.73
C GLY A 464 34.62 19.87 -22.60
N GLY A 465 34.36 19.92 -23.90
CA GLY A 465 35.28 19.51 -24.96
C GLY A 465 35.16 18.05 -25.40
N ASP A 466 34.46 17.84 -26.39
CA ASP A 466 34.57 17.35 -27.78
C ASP A 466 33.32 16.61 -28.21
#